data_eca04747cd9e7ca946d7d4c1b1275a46
#
_entry.id   eca04747cd9e7ca946d7d4c1b1275a46
#
_cell.length_a   1.000
_cell.length_b   1.000
_cell.length_c   1.000
_cell.angle_alpha   90.00
_cell.angle_beta   90.00
_cell.angle_gamma   90.00
#
_symmetry.space_group_name_H-M   'P 1'
#
loop_
_entity.id
_entity.type
_entity.pdbx_description
1 polymer ?
#
loop_
_entity_poly.entity_id
_entity_poly.type
_entity_poly.pdbx_seq_one_letter_code
_entity_poly.pdbx_strand_id
1 'polypeptide(L)'
;MLGADIEHYLAELVARLDDALGDRLVGVWLFGSGALGDLDPATSDLDVQVVTTVRLPRAERERLAARVSHPELPCPVRGLELVVYACDDLRDALGPAFQLNLNTGPRMTQHAAYDPAEDPRFWFVLDVAIGRDAGRPLAGPPPAEVFPELPAPLVLASLREALAWFAANDRKGDQAALAAARAWAWAE
;
A
#
# COMPACT_ATOMS: atom_id res chain seq x y z
N MET A 1 -11.00 -16.11 3.14
CA MET A 1 -11.12 -15.39 4.43
C MET A 1 -9.75 -15.39 5.10
N LEU A 2 -9.34 -14.25 5.63
CA LEU A 2 -8.08 -14.14 6.38
C LEU A 2 -8.18 -14.89 7.71
N GLY A 3 -7.03 -15.37 8.23
CA GLY A 3 -6.97 -16.01 9.54
C GLY A 3 -7.32 -15.04 10.68
N ALA A 4 -7.80 -15.57 11.81
CA ALA A 4 -8.23 -14.77 12.96
C ALA A 4 -7.13 -13.82 13.48
N ASP A 5 -5.88 -14.26 13.48
CA ASP A 5 -4.73 -13.45 13.94
C ASP A 5 -4.47 -12.25 13.02
N ILE A 6 -4.68 -12.43 11.71
CA ILE A 6 -4.54 -11.35 10.72
C ILE A 6 -5.68 -10.33 10.87
N GLU A 7 -6.93 -10.81 11.01
CA GLU A 7 -8.08 -9.91 11.23
C GLU A 7 -7.94 -9.13 12.54
N HIS A 8 -7.45 -9.75 13.60
CA HIS A 8 -7.17 -9.07 14.87
C HIS A 8 -6.08 -8.01 14.71
N TYR A 9 -4.98 -8.34 14.02
CA TYR A 9 -3.89 -7.39 13.72
C TYR A 9 -4.40 -6.18 12.93
N LEU A 10 -5.19 -6.42 11.88
CA LEU A 10 -5.76 -5.34 11.06
C LEU A 10 -6.71 -4.44 11.86
N ALA A 11 -7.52 -5.03 12.75
CA ALA A 11 -8.40 -4.26 13.64
C ALA A 11 -7.60 -3.37 14.61
N GLU A 12 -6.52 -3.89 15.20
CA GLU A 12 -5.63 -3.13 16.08
C GLU A 12 -4.87 -2.04 15.30
N LEU A 13 -4.41 -2.34 14.09
CA LEU A 13 -3.78 -1.35 13.21
C LEU A 13 -4.74 -0.18 12.91
N VAL A 14 -5.98 -0.48 12.54
CA VAL A 14 -7.01 0.55 12.30
C VAL A 14 -7.26 1.38 13.55
N ALA A 15 -7.39 0.77 14.72
CA ALA A 15 -7.61 1.48 15.97
C ALA A 15 -6.46 2.45 16.30
N ARG A 16 -5.20 2.05 16.06
CA ARG A 16 -4.03 2.91 16.26
C ARG A 16 -3.95 4.06 15.27
N LEU A 17 -4.35 3.82 14.03
CA LEU A 17 -4.42 4.85 13.00
C LEU A 17 -5.52 5.87 13.32
N ASP A 18 -6.70 5.41 13.74
CA ASP A 18 -7.82 6.26 14.13
C ASP A 18 -7.48 7.13 15.33
N ASP A 19 -6.88 6.55 16.39
CA ASP A 19 -6.44 7.28 17.58
C ASP A 19 -5.34 8.32 17.26
N ALA A 20 -4.47 8.04 16.30
CA ALA A 20 -3.40 8.97 15.92
C ALA A 20 -3.88 10.10 15.00
N LEU A 21 -4.85 9.84 14.14
CA LEU A 21 -5.26 10.73 13.05
C LEU A 21 -6.59 11.44 13.34
N GLY A 22 -7.51 10.81 14.08
CA GLY A 22 -8.84 11.34 14.41
C GLY A 22 -9.60 11.78 13.16
N ASP A 23 -10.20 12.97 13.19
CA ASP A 23 -11.00 13.54 12.11
C ASP A 23 -10.23 13.75 10.78
N ARG A 24 -8.91 13.59 10.81
CA ARG A 24 -8.09 13.64 9.58
C ARG A 24 -8.03 12.31 8.84
N LEU A 25 -8.45 11.20 9.44
CA LEU A 25 -8.51 9.90 8.78
C LEU A 25 -9.71 9.84 7.83
N VAL A 26 -9.47 9.65 6.55
CA VAL A 26 -10.53 9.38 5.55
C VAL A 26 -10.87 7.90 5.55
N GLY A 27 -9.87 7.04 5.65
CA GLY A 27 -10.06 5.61 5.75
C GLY A 27 -8.77 4.81 5.64
N VAL A 28 -8.95 3.49 5.76
CA VAL A 28 -7.91 2.47 5.71
C VAL A 28 -8.40 1.31 4.84
N TRP A 29 -7.58 0.85 3.92
CA TRP A 29 -7.93 -0.23 2.99
C TRP A 29 -6.82 -1.28 2.93
N LEU A 30 -7.22 -2.55 2.85
CA LEU A 30 -6.33 -3.65 2.50
C LEU A 30 -6.34 -3.81 0.99
N PHE A 31 -5.15 -3.86 0.39
CA PHE A 31 -4.92 -4.09 -1.02
C PHE A 31 -4.22 -5.44 -1.25
N GLY A 32 -3.68 -5.66 -2.41
CA GLY A 32 -2.86 -6.80 -2.75
C GLY A 32 -3.52 -8.16 -2.53
N SER A 33 -2.70 -9.16 -2.22
CA SER A 33 -3.13 -10.56 -2.03
C SER A 33 -4.14 -10.72 -0.89
N GLY A 34 -4.04 -9.89 0.14
CA GLY A 34 -4.96 -9.88 1.28
C GLY A 34 -6.39 -9.50 0.90
N ALA A 35 -6.57 -8.57 -0.04
CA ALA A 35 -7.88 -8.17 -0.56
C ALA A 35 -8.43 -9.19 -1.57
N LEU A 36 -7.55 -9.78 -2.39
CA LEU A 36 -7.91 -10.73 -3.44
C LEU A 36 -8.23 -12.14 -2.90
N GLY A 37 -7.92 -12.43 -1.64
CA GLY A 37 -8.16 -13.75 -1.03
C GLY A 37 -7.07 -14.78 -1.28
N ASP A 38 -5.92 -14.36 -1.83
CA ASP A 38 -4.78 -15.21 -2.20
C ASP A 38 -3.58 -15.05 -1.23
N LEU A 39 -3.82 -14.53 -0.02
CA LEU A 39 -2.77 -14.33 0.97
C LEU A 39 -2.23 -15.66 1.49
N ASP A 40 -0.93 -15.89 1.30
CA ASP A 40 -0.17 -16.95 1.96
C ASP A 40 0.58 -16.35 3.16
N PRO A 41 0.22 -16.71 4.41
CA PRO A 41 0.86 -16.13 5.60
C PRO A 41 2.38 -16.34 5.68
N ALA A 42 2.92 -17.32 4.95
CA ALA A 42 4.35 -17.61 4.95
C ALA A 42 5.15 -16.66 4.04
N THR A 43 4.54 -16.20 2.96
CA THR A 43 5.25 -15.46 1.89
C THR A 43 4.67 -14.09 1.58
N SER A 44 3.37 -13.89 1.83
CA SER A 44 2.70 -12.61 1.57
C SER A 44 2.92 -11.59 2.68
N ASP A 45 2.84 -10.34 2.33
CA ASP A 45 2.71 -9.17 3.20
C ASP A 45 1.26 -8.65 3.22
N LEU A 46 1.02 -7.68 4.09
CA LEU A 46 -0.24 -6.94 4.15
C LEU A 46 0.00 -5.56 3.52
N ASP A 47 -0.62 -5.34 2.38
CA ASP A 47 -0.60 -4.06 1.67
C ASP A 47 -1.71 -3.18 2.22
N VAL A 48 -1.40 -2.18 3.03
CA VAL A 48 -2.39 -1.30 3.66
C VAL A 48 -2.23 0.13 3.17
N GLN A 49 -3.32 0.68 2.66
CA GLN A 49 -3.38 2.06 2.20
C GLN A 49 -4.18 2.90 3.19
N VAL A 50 -3.66 4.08 3.52
CA VAL A 50 -4.28 5.04 4.44
C VAL A 50 -4.42 6.37 3.72
N VAL A 51 -5.57 7.01 3.85
CA VAL A 51 -5.78 8.35 3.29
C VAL A 51 -6.16 9.31 4.41
N THR A 52 -5.52 10.48 4.39
CA THR A 52 -5.81 11.59 5.30
C THR A 52 -6.38 12.79 4.54
N THR A 53 -7.18 13.60 5.19
CA THR A 53 -7.77 14.81 4.60
C THR A 53 -6.72 15.82 4.17
N VAL A 54 -5.61 15.90 4.89
CA VAL A 54 -4.49 16.84 4.65
C VAL A 54 -3.15 16.13 4.83
N ARG A 55 -2.10 16.72 4.26
CA ARG A 55 -0.73 16.25 4.48
C ARG A 55 -0.30 16.49 5.94
N LEU A 56 0.25 15.47 6.56
CA LEU A 56 0.72 15.51 7.94
C LEU A 56 2.12 16.15 8.03
N PRO A 57 2.41 16.89 9.12
CA PRO A 57 3.78 17.32 9.43
C PRO A 57 4.74 16.12 9.52
N ARG A 58 6.00 16.31 9.16
CA ARG A 58 7.03 15.26 9.17
C ARG A 58 7.09 14.52 10.51
N ALA A 59 7.14 15.26 11.62
CA ALA A 59 7.21 14.66 12.96
C ALA A 59 5.98 13.81 13.33
N GLU A 60 4.80 14.11 12.76
CA GLU A 60 3.62 13.27 12.97
C GLU A 60 3.71 11.98 12.16
N ARG A 61 4.21 12.04 10.91
CA ARG A 61 4.44 10.86 10.07
C ARG A 61 5.47 9.92 10.71
N GLU A 62 6.52 10.47 11.32
CA GLU A 62 7.53 9.68 12.06
C GLU A 62 6.93 9.00 13.29
N ARG A 63 6.10 9.71 14.08
CA ARG A 63 5.38 9.11 15.21
C ARG A 63 4.39 8.03 14.76
N LEU A 64 3.68 8.28 13.65
CA LEU A 64 2.76 7.30 13.09
C LEU A 64 3.49 6.03 12.67
N ALA A 65 4.59 6.17 11.90
CA ALA A 65 5.43 5.04 11.49
C ALA A 65 5.95 4.24 12.69
N ALA A 66 6.45 4.91 13.73
CA ALA A 66 6.90 4.23 14.95
C ALA A 66 5.76 3.44 15.61
N ARG A 67 4.57 4.04 15.76
CA ARG A 67 3.42 3.46 16.46
C ARG A 67 2.86 2.19 15.81
N VAL A 68 2.99 2.05 14.49
CA VAL A 68 2.49 0.91 13.72
C VAL A 68 3.58 -0.03 13.20
N SER A 69 4.84 0.25 13.55
CA SER A 69 5.98 -0.59 13.18
C SER A 69 5.94 -1.95 13.88
N HIS A 70 6.58 -2.95 13.30
CA HIS A 70 6.58 -4.32 13.83
C HIS A 70 7.02 -4.45 15.30
N PRO A 71 8.01 -3.69 15.82
CA PRO A 71 8.34 -3.73 17.24
C PRO A 71 7.19 -3.33 18.17
N GLU A 72 6.35 -2.39 17.74
CA GLU A 72 5.23 -1.88 18.55
C GLU A 72 3.91 -2.60 18.27
N LEU A 73 3.75 -3.10 17.04
CA LEU A 73 2.59 -3.88 16.60
C LEU A 73 3.10 -5.10 15.80
N PRO A 74 3.33 -6.24 16.46
CA PRO A 74 3.90 -7.41 15.83
C PRO A 74 3.02 -7.94 14.68
N CYS A 75 3.52 -7.85 13.44
CA CYS A 75 2.83 -8.33 12.26
C CYS A 75 2.83 -9.87 12.23
N PRO A 76 1.68 -10.53 12.03
CA PRO A 76 1.55 -11.99 12.07
C PRO A 76 2.01 -12.70 10.80
N VAL A 77 2.28 -11.97 9.72
CA VAL A 77 2.74 -12.49 8.42
C VAL A 77 4.15 -12.02 8.09
N ARG A 78 4.58 -12.11 6.83
CA ARG A 78 5.91 -11.66 6.38
C ARG A 78 6.20 -10.21 6.77
N GLY A 79 5.22 -9.31 6.60
CA GLY A 79 5.35 -7.91 6.94
C GLY A 79 4.11 -7.08 6.63
N LEU A 80 4.19 -5.81 6.97
CA LEU A 80 3.26 -4.76 6.64
C LEU A 80 3.94 -3.81 5.63
N GLU A 81 3.30 -3.56 4.51
CA GLU A 81 3.56 -2.46 3.59
C GLU A 81 2.45 -1.43 3.78
N LEU A 82 2.76 -0.31 4.44
CA LEU A 82 1.78 0.72 4.76
C LEU A 82 2.11 2.01 4.03
N VAL A 83 1.20 2.47 3.20
CA VAL A 83 1.34 3.72 2.47
C VAL A 83 0.29 4.73 2.92
N VAL A 84 0.73 5.95 3.25
CA VAL A 84 -0.18 7.04 3.65
C VAL A 84 -0.15 8.13 2.58
N TYR A 85 -1.34 8.50 2.10
CA TYR A 85 -1.57 9.60 1.17
C TYR A 85 -2.34 10.73 1.85
N ALA A 86 -2.21 11.95 1.33
CA ALA A 86 -3.22 12.99 1.54
C ALA A 86 -4.19 13.02 0.35
N CYS A 87 -5.42 13.46 0.55
CA CYS A 87 -6.43 13.53 -0.52
C CYS A 87 -5.92 14.26 -1.78
N ASP A 88 -5.22 15.37 -1.60
CA ASP A 88 -4.70 16.15 -2.73
C ASP A 88 -3.57 15.42 -3.48
N ASP A 89 -2.73 14.69 -2.73
CA ASP A 89 -1.59 13.96 -3.29
C ASP A 89 -1.99 12.74 -4.12
N LEU A 90 -3.19 12.18 -3.90
CA LEU A 90 -3.75 11.12 -4.73
C LEU A 90 -4.07 11.57 -6.16
N ARG A 91 -4.32 12.87 -6.35
CA ARG A 91 -4.72 13.48 -7.63
C ARG A 91 -3.58 14.23 -8.32
N ASP A 92 -2.34 14.01 -7.91
CA ASP A 92 -1.18 14.58 -8.60
C ASP A 92 -1.14 14.13 -10.07
N ALA A 93 -0.87 15.07 -10.97
CA ALA A 93 -0.87 14.81 -12.42
C ALA A 93 0.18 13.77 -12.87
N LEU A 94 1.21 13.55 -12.06
CA LEU A 94 2.25 12.55 -12.29
C LEU A 94 1.92 11.19 -11.65
N GLY A 95 0.77 11.06 -11.00
CA GLY A 95 0.31 9.88 -10.25
C GLY A 95 0.40 10.07 -8.74
N PRO A 96 -0.17 9.14 -7.95
CA PRO A 96 -0.23 9.22 -6.50
C PRO A 96 1.13 9.48 -5.86
N ALA A 97 1.17 10.43 -4.93
CA ALA A 97 2.37 10.79 -4.18
C ALA A 97 2.15 10.48 -2.69
N PHE A 98 2.88 9.54 -2.14
CA PHE A 98 2.76 9.22 -0.73
C PHE A 98 3.33 10.34 0.16
N GLN A 99 2.91 10.38 1.40
CA GLN A 99 3.53 11.17 2.46
C GLN A 99 4.31 10.31 3.46
N LEU A 100 4.02 9.01 3.53
CA LEU A 100 4.75 7.99 4.26
C LEU A 100 4.62 6.68 3.49
N ASN A 101 5.75 6.01 3.24
CA ASN A 101 5.83 4.62 2.84
C ASN A 101 6.61 3.86 3.92
N LEU A 102 5.97 2.89 4.59
CA LEU A 102 6.54 2.11 5.68
C LEU A 102 6.48 0.62 5.35
N ASN A 103 7.65 0.00 5.29
CA ASN A 103 7.78 -1.45 5.22
C ASN A 103 8.34 -1.95 6.55
N THR A 104 7.66 -2.87 7.23
CA THR A 104 8.04 -3.35 8.55
C THR A 104 7.50 -4.76 8.80
N GLY A 105 8.29 -5.65 9.39
CA GLY A 105 7.82 -7.01 9.65
C GLY A 105 8.90 -7.96 10.13
N PRO A 106 8.53 -9.17 10.56
CA PRO A 106 9.48 -10.14 11.09
C PRO A 106 10.41 -10.72 10.01
N ARG A 107 10.01 -10.62 8.74
CA ARG A 107 10.77 -11.15 7.57
C ARG A 107 10.90 -10.12 6.46
N MET A 108 10.89 -8.85 6.83
CA MET A 108 10.99 -7.70 5.93
C MET A 108 12.04 -6.73 6.47
N THR A 109 12.89 -6.19 5.60
CA THR A 109 13.80 -5.11 5.99
C THR A 109 12.97 -3.86 6.29
N GLN A 110 13.16 -3.29 7.48
CA GLN A 110 12.46 -2.06 7.81
C GLN A 110 12.93 -0.91 6.89
N HIS A 111 11.96 -0.25 6.28
CA HIS A 111 12.15 0.92 5.43
C HIS A 111 11.06 1.94 5.75
N ALA A 112 11.43 3.21 5.84
CA ALA A 112 10.46 4.29 6.00
C ALA A 112 10.89 5.47 5.15
N ALA A 113 10.15 5.73 4.09
CA ALA A 113 10.31 6.89 3.22
C ALA A 113 9.22 7.93 3.50
N TYR A 114 9.60 9.19 3.41
CA TYR A 114 8.72 10.32 3.71
C TYR A 114 8.68 11.36 2.59
N ASP A 115 9.49 11.15 1.56
CA ASP A 115 9.51 11.89 0.32
C ASP A 115 9.20 10.94 -0.83
N PRO A 116 8.18 11.23 -1.68
CA PRO A 116 7.86 10.39 -2.84
C PRO A 116 9.02 10.13 -3.80
N ALA A 117 10.06 10.96 -3.77
CA ALA A 117 11.25 10.77 -4.61
C ALA A 117 12.19 9.65 -4.11
N GLU A 118 12.00 9.16 -2.88
CA GLU A 118 12.83 8.10 -2.30
C GLU A 118 12.53 6.71 -2.87
N ASP A 119 11.30 6.51 -3.38
CA ASP A 119 10.84 5.20 -3.90
C ASP A 119 10.32 5.31 -5.34
N PRO A 120 10.41 4.22 -6.14
CA PRO A 120 9.89 4.20 -7.50
C PRO A 120 8.39 4.47 -7.55
N ARG A 121 7.97 5.50 -8.29
CA ARG A 121 6.58 5.93 -8.37
C ARG A 121 5.64 4.87 -8.93
N PHE A 122 6.12 4.01 -9.81
CA PHE A 122 5.29 2.99 -10.46
C PHE A 122 4.60 2.05 -9.47
N TRP A 123 5.17 1.79 -8.28
CA TRP A 123 4.54 0.98 -7.24
C TRP A 123 3.20 1.58 -6.84
N PHE A 124 3.19 2.85 -6.50
CA PHE A 124 2.01 3.55 -5.98
C PHE A 124 0.94 3.77 -7.06
N VAL A 125 1.36 3.95 -8.32
CA VAL A 125 0.44 4.02 -9.46
C VAL A 125 -0.27 2.67 -9.65
N LEU A 126 0.46 1.56 -9.62
CA LEU A 126 -0.09 0.23 -9.82
C LEU A 126 -0.97 -0.20 -8.65
N ASP A 127 -0.55 0.08 -7.42
CA ASP A 127 -1.34 -0.23 -6.23
C ASP A 127 -2.69 0.50 -6.25
N VAL A 128 -2.68 1.80 -6.55
CA VAL A 128 -3.92 2.59 -6.65
C VAL A 128 -4.79 2.12 -7.82
N ALA A 129 -4.21 1.83 -8.99
CA ALA A 129 -4.97 1.37 -10.15
C ALA A 129 -5.71 0.04 -9.88
N ILE A 130 -5.05 -0.91 -9.22
CA ILE A 130 -5.63 -2.22 -8.90
C ILE A 130 -6.53 -2.12 -7.66
N GLY A 131 -6.04 -1.45 -6.63
CA GLY A 131 -6.71 -1.41 -5.32
C GLY A 131 -7.99 -0.59 -5.32
N ARG A 132 -8.15 0.37 -6.24
CA ARG A 132 -9.39 1.10 -6.42
C ARG A 132 -10.60 0.18 -6.66
N ASP A 133 -10.42 -0.87 -7.44
CA ASP A 133 -11.50 -1.78 -7.82
C ASP A 133 -11.54 -3.06 -6.96
N ALA A 134 -10.39 -3.54 -6.51
CA ALA A 134 -10.22 -4.80 -5.79
C ALA A 134 -9.95 -4.65 -4.28
N GLY A 135 -9.70 -3.45 -3.79
CA GLY A 135 -9.37 -3.20 -2.39
C GLY A 135 -10.53 -3.46 -1.42
N ARG A 136 -10.20 -3.94 -0.23
CA ARG A 136 -11.14 -4.18 0.86
C ARG A 136 -11.09 -3.03 1.87
N PRO A 137 -12.19 -2.31 2.14
CA PRO A 137 -12.19 -1.31 3.20
C PRO A 137 -12.05 -1.99 4.57
N LEU A 138 -11.12 -1.50 5.38
CA LEU A 138 -10.98 -1.83 6.80
C LEU A 138 -11.69 -0.78 7.65
N ALA A 139 -11.63 0.49 7.22
CA ALA A 139 -12.39 1.61 7.75
C ALA A 139 -12.60 2.66 6.64
N GLY A 140 -13.73 3.35 6.66
CA GLY A 140 -14.07 4.38 5.67
C GLY A 140 -14.89 3.85 4.50
N PRO A 141 -15.05 4.67 3.42
CA PRO A 141 -15.91 4.34 2.28
C PRO A 141 -15.26 3.30 1.35
N PRO A 142 -16.01 2.79 0.34
CA PRO A 142 -15.42 1.96 -0.72
C PRO A 142 -14.23 2.63 -1.39
N PRO A 143 -13.16 1.88 -1.78
CA PRO A 143 -11.94 2.48 -2.33
C PRO A 143 -12.21 3.30 -3.60
N ALA A 144 -13.16 2.89 -4.45
CA ALA A 144 -13.52 3.61 -5.67
C ALA A 144 -14.06 5.04 -5.46
N GLU A 145 -14.51 5.36 -4.23
CA GLU A 145 -14.98 6.71 -3.88
C GLU A 145 -13.82 7.64 -3.48
N VAL A 146 -12.66 7.08 -3.11
CA VAL A 146 -11.52 7.82 -2.58
C VAL A 146 -10.35 7.84 -3.55
N PHE A 147 -9.97 6.66 -4.06
CA PHE A 147 -8.86 6.54 -5.01
C PHE A 147 -9.31 6.92 -6.43
N PRO A 148 -8.57 7.80 -7.12
CA PRO A 148 -8.95 8.24 -8.46
C PRO A 148 -8.79 7.12 -9.48
N GLU A 149 -9.57 7.18 -10.55
CA GLU A 149 -9.26 6.48 -11.77
C GLU A 149 -8.02 7.10 -12.41
N LEU A 150 -7.00 6.27 -12.66
CA LEU A 150 -5.75 6.73 -13.22
C LEU A 150 -5.76 6.64 -14.75
N PRO A 151 -5.17 7.62 -15.47
CA PRO A 151 -5.10 7.58 -16.92
C PRO A 151 -4.39 6.31 -17.42
N ALA A 152 -5.00 5.60 -18.38
CA ALA A 152 -4.43 4.39 -18.97
C ALA A 152 -2.96 4.55 -19.45
N PRO A 153 -2.55 5.66 -20.09
CA PRO A 153 -1.15 5.86 -20.46
C PRO A 153 -0.20 5.87 -19.27
N LEU A 154 -0.61 6.41 -18.12
CA LEU A 154 0.18 6.43 -16.89
C LEU A 154 0.36 5.02 -16.33
N VAL A 155 -0.73 4.25 -16.25
CA VAL A 155 -0.69 2.86 -15.76
C VAL A 155 0.18 1.99 -16.67
N LEU A 156 0.04 2.10 -18.00
CA LEU A 156 0.86 1.36 -18.96
C LEU A 156 2.35 1.73 -18.88
N ALA A 157 2.67 3.01 -18.68
CA ALA A 157 4.05 3.44 -18.44
C ALA A 157 4.61 2.80 -17.16
N SER A 158 3.85 2.84 -16.06
CA SER A 158 4.22 2.25 -14.78
C SER A 158 4.40 0.73 -14.85
N LEU A 159 3.56 0.02 -15.61
CA LEU A 159 3.72 -1.41 -15.86
C LEU A 159 5.04 -1.73 -16.58
N ARG A 160 5.42 -0.91 -17.58
CA ARG A 160 6.71 -1.08 -18.29
C ARG A 160 7.90 -0.83 -17.36
N GLU A 161 7.83 0.19 -16.53
CA GLU A 161 8.86 0.49 -15.52
C GLU A 161 8.98 -0.65 -14.51
N ALA A 162 7.86 -1.17 -14.00
CA ALA A 162 7.83 -2.32 -13.10
C ALA A 162 8.46 -3.56 -13.71
N LEU A 163 8.12 -3.90 -14.96
CA LEU A 163 8.72 -5.02 -15.68
C LEU A 163 10.23 -4.87 -15.85
N ALA A 164 10.70 -3.68 -16.22
CA ALA A 164 12.12 -3.39 -16.33
C ALA A 164 12.85 -3.51 -14.97
N TRP A 165 12.21 -3.01 -13.91
CA TRP A 165 12.75 -3.10 -12.56
C TRP A 165 12.85 -4.56 -12.08
N PHE A 166 11.82 -5.38 -12.27
CA PHE A 166 11.84 -6.79 -11.92
C PHE A 166 12.87 -7.57 -12.74
N ALA A 167 12.96 -7.31 -14.04
CA ALA A 167 14.00 -7.93 -14.90
C ALA A 167 15.42 -7.66 -14.40
N ALA A 168 15.64 -6.49 -13.79
CA ALA A 168 16.96 -6.10 -13.26
C ALA A 168 17.22 -6.63 -11.83
N ASN A 169 16.18 -6.81 -11.00
CA ASN A 169 16.30 -7.03 -9.56
C ASN A 169 15.77 -8.39 -9.08
N ASP A 170 14.87 -9.03 -9.82
CA ASP A 170 14.28 -10.32 -9.45
C ASP A 170 15.13 -11.49 -9.95
N ARG A 171 15.94 -12.04 -9.04
CA ARG A 171 16.84 -13.16 -9.35
C ARG A 171 16.12 -14.49 -9.61
N LYS A 172 14.86 -14.64 -9.18
CA LYS A 172 14.07 -15.87 -9.33
C LYS A 172 13.10 -15.81 -10.51
N GLY A 173 12.77 -14.62 -10.99
CA GLY A 173 11.80 -14.41 -12.06
C GLY A 173 10.33 -14.54 -11.66
N ASP A 174 10.03 -14.90 -10.42
CA ASP A 174 8.66 -15.14 -9.95
C ASP A 174 7.85 -13.85 -9.92
N GLN A 175 8.44 -12.76 -9.44
CA GLN A 175 7.78 -11.44 -9.37
C GLN A 175 7.66 -10.80 -10.75
N ALA A 176 8.65 -11.00 -11.61
CA ALA A 176 8.57 -10.55 -13.00
C ALA A 176 7.43 -11.25 -13.76
N ALA A 177 7.22 -12.54 -13.53
CA ALA A 177 6.10 -13.30 -14.11
C ALA A 177 4.74 -12.78 -13.62
N LEU A 178 4.61 -12.51 -12.31
CA LEU A 178 3.40 -11.92 -11.72
C LEU A 178 3.11 -10.51 -12.27
N ALA A 179 4.13 -9.67 -12.38
CA ALA A 179 4.00 -8.34 -12.97
C ALA A 179 3.58 -8.41 -14.44
N ALA A 180 4.14 -9.34 -15.21
CA ALA A 180 3.75 -9.56 -16.61
C ALA A 180 2.29 -10.04 -16.73
N ALA A 181 1.83 -10.96 -15.86
CA ALA A 181 0.45 -11.43 -15.84
C ALA A 181 -0.54 -10.30 -15.48
N ARG A 182 -0.21 -9.46 -14.51
CA ARG A 182 -1.00 -8.26 -14.16
C ARG A 182 -1.06 -7.26 -15.30
N ALA A 183 0.07 -7.03 -15.98
CA ALA A 183 0.14 -6.16 -17.14
C ALA A 183 -0.74 -6.67 -18.30
N TRP A 184 -0.74 -7.97 -18.53
CA TRP A 184 -1.59 -8.61 -19.52
C TRP A 184 -3.07 -8.44 -19.21
N ALA A 185 -3.49 -8.79 -18.00
CA ALA A 185 -4.88 -8.68 -17.56
C ALA A 185 -5.41 -7.23 -17.59
N TRP A 186 -4.52 -6.25 -17.49
CA TRP A 186 -4.91 -4.83 -17.57
C TRP A 186 -5.00 -4.31 -19.00
N ALA A 187 -4.37 -4.97 -19.96
CA ALA A 187 -4.36 -4.57 -21.38
C ALA A 187 -5.54 -5.15 -22.21
N GLU A 188 -6.26 -6.13 -21.64
CA GLU A 188 -7.49 -6.72 -22.23
C GLU A 188 -8.74 -5.98 -21.76
#